data_29b6cf94627445d74da690ca99aa7523
#
_entry.id   29b6cf94627445d74da690ca99aa7523
#
_cell.length_a   1.000
_cell.length_b   1.000
_cell.length_c   1.000
_cell.angle_alpha   90.00
_cell.angle_beta   90.00
_cell.angle_gamma   90.00
#
_symmetry.space_group_name_H-M   'P 1'
#
loop_
_entity.id
_entity.type
_entity.pdbx_description
1 polymer ?
#
loop_
_entity_poly.entity_id
_entity_poly.type
_entity_poly.pdbx_seq_one_letter_code
_entity_poly.pdbx_strand_id
1 'polypeptide(L)'
;MSKIKFFNENCFETMNKMVKYNQKVDVVLTSPPYNTGRTGKTQRSIDNYENRYDIHLDDMSDEEYLKWTNDLFNGYDSVLKENGVILYNISYGNENPNIMWLTMANIINSTKFMVADCIIWKKRSALPNNVSHNKLTRITEFVFVICRKEEYKTFNSNKQIKSVSDRGQNFYENIFNFVEAKNNDGSCKLNKATYSSDLCEKLLSMYAQPNSIVYDSFMGTGTTAITCEKMGFTCFGSELSKAQVEFSENRLEEFRKNKE
;
A
#
# COMPACT_ATOMS: atom_id res chain seq x y z
N MET A 1 10.81 10.32 19.16
CA MET A 1 10.45 8.90 19.04
C MET A 1 9.31 8.80 18.05
N SER A 2 9.37 7.85 17.13
CA SER A 2 8.27 7.47 16.23
C SER A 2 7.05 7.07 17.06
N LYS A 3 5.86 7.48 16.61
CA LYS A 3 4.60 7.08 17.25
C LYS A 3 3.88 6.09 16.33
N ILE A 4 3.86 4.83 16.73
CA ILE A 4 3.11 3.80 16.01
C ILE A 4 1.81 3.52 16.75
N LYS A 5 0.71 3.51 16.01
CA LYS A 5 -0.62 3.22 16.57
C LYS A 5 -1.41 2.30 15.65
N PHE A 6 -1.87 1.19 16.18
CA PHE A 6 -2.78 0.25 15.53
C PHE A 6 -4.23 0.54 15.95
N PHE A 7 -5.15 0.38 15.00
CA PHE A 7 -6.59 0.50 15.22
C PHE A 7 -7.24 -0.81 14.75
N ASN A 8 -7.82 -1.55 15.69
CA ASN A 8 -8.59 -2.75 15.35
C ASN A 8 -10.01 -2.35 14.95
N GLU A 9 -10.16 -1.81 13.77
CA GLU A 9 -11.43 -1.32 13.23
C GLU A 9 -11.35 -1.14 11.71
N ASN A 10 -12.50 -0.88 11.10
CA ASN A 10 -12.56 -0.54 9.68
C ASN A 10 -11.82 0.78 9.39
N CYS A 11 -11.09 0.85 8.29
CA CYS A 11 -10.33 2.03 7.87
C CYS A 11 -11.20 3.29 7.74
N PHE A 12 -12.48 3.16 7.38
CA PHE A 12 -13.42 4.28 7.34
C PHE A 12 -13.68 4.85 8.74
N GLU A 13 -13.79 4.01 9.76
CA GLU A 13 -13.96 4.45 11.15
C GLU A 13 -12.70 5.18 11.63
N THR A 14 -11.53 4.65 11.32
CA THR A 14 -10.25 5.31 11.63
C THR A 14 -10.15 6.67 10.94
N MET A 15 -10.44 6.75 9.65
CA MET A 15 -10.42 8.04 8.92
C MET A 15 -11.43 9.04 9.50
N ASN A 16 -12.63 8.61 9.88
CA ASN A 16 -13.61 9.46 10.54
C ASN A 16 -13.09 9.98 11.89
N LYS A 17 -12.41 9.16 12.69
CA LYS A 17 -11.73 9.59 13.92
C LYS A 17 -10.60 10.58 13.63
N MET A 18 -9.81 10.34 12.61
CA MET A 18 -8.76 11.28 12.18
C MET A 18 -9.35 12.65 11.83
N VAL A 19 -10.44 12.70 11.06
CA VAL A 19 -11.14 13.94 10.73
C VAL A 19 -11.64 14.63 12.01
N LYS A 20 -12.31 13.89 12.91
CA LYS A 20 -12.83 14.43 14.19
C LYS A 20 -11.74 15.08 15.04
N TYR A 21 -10.53 14.53 15.04
CA TYR A 21 -9.39 15.03 15.83
C TYR A 21 -8.43 15.91 15.01
N ASN A 22 -8.83 16.32 13.81
CA ASN A 22 -8.01 17.11 12.87
C ASN A 22 -6.62 16.49 12.62
N GLN A 23 -6.56 15.15 12.59
CA GLN A 23 -5.34 14.40 12.31
C GLN A 23 -5.20 14.21 10.80
N LYS A 24 -4.10 14.69 10.23
CA LYS A 24 -3.77 14.52 8.81
C LYS A 24 -2.49 13.70 8.65
N VAL A 25 -2.33 13.08 7.48
CA VAL A 25 -1.19 12.23 7.12
C VAL A 25 -0.50 12.77 5.87
N ASP A 26 0.80 12.54 5.77
CA ASP A 26 1.62 12.98 4.63
C ASP A 26 1.60 11.94 3.52
N VAL A 27 1.63 10.66 3.90
CA VAL A 27 1.71 9.53 2.98
C VAL A 27 0.70 8.47 3.39
N VAL A 28 -0.10 8.00 2.44
CA VAL A 28 -0.81 6.72 2.56
C VAL A 28 0.02 5.68 1.84
N LEU A 29 0.47 4.63 2.53
CA LEU A 29 1.14 3.47 1.94
C LEU A 29 0.31 2.24 2.26
N THR A 30 -0.31 1.62 1.27
CA THR A 30 -1.28 0.56 1.52
C THR A 30 -1.42 -0.42 0.37
N SER A 31 -1.89 -1.62 0.71
CA SER A 31 -2.23 -2.69 -0.22
C SER A 31 -3.63 -3.21 0.12
N PRO A 32 -4.68 -2.73 -0.54
CA PRO A 32 -6.05 -3.16 -0.27
C PRO A 32 -6.29 -4.60 -0.74
N PRO A 33 -7.42 -5.22 -0.40
CA PRO A 33 -7.91 -6.40 -1.11
C PRO A 33 -8.03 -6.09 -2.61
N TYR A 34 -7.56 -7.02 -3.48
CA TYR A 34 -7.44 -6.76 -4.92
C TYR A 34 -8.69 -7.13 -5.73
N ASN A 35 -9.67 -7.75 -5.11
CA ASN A 35 -10.88 -8.29 -5.77
C ASN A 35 -10.54 -9.18 -6.98
N THR A 36 -9.59 -10.08 -6.79
CA THR A 36 -9.08 -10.94 -7.87
C THR A 36 -9.99 -12.12 -8.21
N GLY A 37 -11.15 -12.25 -7.56
CA GLY A 37 -12.11 -13.34 -7.77
C GLY A 37 -11.63 -14.71 -7.27
N ARG A 38 -10.55 -14.75 -6.50
CA ARG A 38 -10.02 -15.98 -5.92
C ARG A 38 -10.83 -16.38 -4.70
N THR A 39 -12.02 -16.88 -4.94
CA THR A 39 -12.76 -17.65 -3.92
C THR A 39 -12.01 -18.97 -3.70
N GLY A 40 -11.63 -19.29 -2.46
CA GLY A 40 -10.83 -20.47 -2.08
C GLY A 40 -11.45 -21.84 -2.39
N LYS A 41 -12.27 -21.98 -3.45
CA LYS A 41 -13.05 -23.15 -3.80
C LYS A 41 -12.50 -23.98 -4.96
N THR A 42 -11.22 -23.89 -5.30
CA THR A 42 -10.65 -24.88 -6.22
C THR A 42 -10.17 -26.09 -5.42
N GLN A 43 -10.70 -27.26 -5.76
CA GLN A 43 -10.55 -28.55 -5.08
C GLN A 43 -9.10 -29.05 -4.86
N ARG A 44 -8.07 -28.33 -5.38
CA ARG A 44 -6.64 -28.63 -5.20
C ARG A 44 -5.93 -27.74 -4.16
N SER A 45 -6.64 -26.84 -3.51
CA SER A 45 -6.04 -25.85 -2.62
C SER A 45 -6.74 -25.73 -1.26
N ILE A 46 -7.55 -26.71 -0.88
CA ILE A 46 -8.33 -26.68 0.37
C ILE A 46 -7.43 -26.46 1.60
N ASP A 47 -6.22 -27.00 1.60
CA ASP A 47 -5.33 -26.90 2.77
C ASP A 47 -4.42 -25.64 2.81
N ASN A 48 -4.34 -24.86 1.72
CA ASN A 48 -3.36 -23.78 1.60
C ASN A 48 -3.93 -22.36 1.35
N TYR A 49 -5.22 -22.21 1.10
CA TYR A 49 -5.84 -20.95 0.72
C TYR A 49 -6.92 -20.43 1.69
N GLU A 50 -7.31 -21.21 2.68
CA GLU A 50 -8.39 -20.88 3.63
C GLU A 50 -8.11 -19.64 4.50
N ASN A 51 -6.87 -19.12 4.51
CA ASN A 51 -6.47 -18.03 5.40
C ASN A 51 -5.72 -16.90 4.69
N ARG A 52 -6.16 -16.49 3.50
CA ARG A 52 -5.52 -15.33 2.86
C ARG A 52 -5.93 -14.03 3.54
N TYR A 53 -7.18 -13.94 3.95
CA TYR A 53 -7.76 -12.89 4.78
C TYR A 53 -8.78 -13.50 5.73
N ASP A 54 -8.79 -13.08 6.98
CA ASP A 54 -9.84 -13.48 7.96
C ASP A 54 -11.22 -12.93 7.56
N ILE A 55 -11.25 -11.96 6.65
CA ILE A 55 -12.46 -11.33 6.11
C ILE A 55 -12.35 -11.30 4.59
N HIS A 56 -13.22 -12.03 3.89
CA HIS A 56 -13.25 -12.12 2.45
C HIS A 56 -13.85 -10.84 1.82
N LEU A 57 -13.00 -9.97 1.29
CA LEU A 57 -13.40 -8.84 0.44
C LEU A 57 -13.04 -9.06 -1.04
N ASP A 58 -12.55 -10.25 -1.42
CA ASP A 58 -12.08 -10.57 -2.78
C ASP A 58 -13.19 -11.11 -3.70
N ASP A 59 -14.45 -11.08 -3.29
CA ASP A 59 -15.62 -11.63 -3.97
C ASP A 59 -16.73 -10.62 -4.30
N MET A 60 -16.43 -9.34 -4.19
CA MET A 60 -17.34 -8.28 -4.62
C MET A 60 -17.55 -8.32 -6.13
N SER A 61 -18.73 -7.91 -6.61
CA SER A 61 -18.87 -7.55 -8.02
C SER A 61 -17.93 -6.38 -8.38
N ASP A 62 -17.52 -6.28 -9.63
CA ASP A 62 -16.63 -5.18 -10.05
C ASP A 62 -17.26 -3.81 -9.75
N GLU A 63 -18.57 -3.66 -9.93
CA GLU A 63 -19.29 -2.42 -9.64
C GLU A 63 -19.24 -2.06 -8.15
N GLU A 64 -19.49 -3.01 -7.27
CA GLU A 64 -19.41 -2.81 -5.81
C GLU A 64 -17.99 -2.48 -5.38
N TYR A 65 -16.99 -3.15 -5.94
CA TYR A 65 -15.59 -2.90 -5.64
C TYR A 65 -15.14 -1.51 -6.11
N LEU A 66 -15.54 -1.09 -7.30
CA LEU A 66 -15.25 0.25 -7.81
C LEU A 66 -15.91 1.34 -6.98
N LYS A 67 -17.16 1.13 -6.55
CA LYS A 67 -17.86 2.04 -5.64
C LYS A 67 -17.15 2.11 -4.28
N TRP A 68 -16.81 0.97 -3.69
CA TRP A 68 -16.07 0.89 -2.44
C TRP A 68 -14.71 1.61 -2.55
N THR A 69 -14.02 1.47 -3.69
CA THR A 69 -12.77 2.18 -3.95
C THR A 69 -12.97 3.70 -3.99
N ASN A 70 -14.06 4.19 -4.60
CA ASN A 70 -14.39 5.62 -4.58
C ASN A 70 -14.61 6.13 -3.16
N ASP A 71 -15.35 5.39 -2.34
CA ASP A 71 -15.58 5.73 -0.94
C ASP A 71 -14.26 5.77 -0.15
N LEU A 72 -13.35 4.81 -0.40
CA LEU A 72 -12.03 4.77 0.19
C LEU A 72 -11.20 6.01 -0.17
N PHE A 73 -11.18 6.41 -1.45
CA PHE A 73 -10.44 7.59 -1.90
C PHE A 73 -11.06 8.90 -1.40
N ASN A 74 -12.37 8.98 -1.26
CA ASN A 74 -13.03 10.11 -0.58
C ASN A 74 -12.63 10.19 0.91
N GLY A 75 -12.46 9.04 1.57
CA GLY A 75 -11.89 8.96 2.90
C GLY A 75 -10.45 9.49 2.94
N TYR A 76 -9.60 9.09 2.00
CA TYR A 76 -8.22 9.60 1.91
C TYR A 76 -8.18 11.12 1.68
N ASP A 77 -9.06 11.68 0.83
CA ASP A 77 -9.12 13.13 0.62
C ASP A 77 -9.37 13.88 1.94
N SER A 78 -10.16 13.29 2.82
CA SER A 78 -10.49 13.90 4.11
C SER A 78 -9.32 13.90 5.12
N VAL A 79 -8.34 12.99 5.00
CA VAL A 79 -7.24 12.81 5.97
C VAL A 79 -5.86 13.13 5.39
N LEU A 80 -5.69 13.20 4.08
CA LEU A 80 -4.44 13.51 3.43
C LEU A 80 -4.14 15.01 3.56
N LYS A 81 -2.90 15.37 3.92
CA LYS A 81 -2.42 16.76 3.91
C LYS A 81 -2.40 17.31 2.48
N GLU A 82 -2.26 18.62 2.38
CA GLU A 82 -1.92 19.28 1.13
C GLU A 82 -0.60 18.72 0.58
N ASN A 83 -0.54 18.47 -0.73
CA ASN A 83 0.57 17.82 -1.44
C ASN A 83 0.93 16.42 -0.93
N GLY A 84 0.06 15.78 -0.15
CA GLY A 84 0.24 14.40 0.30
C GLY A 84 0.12 13.40 -0.85
N VAL A 85 0.66 12.20 -0.64
CA VAL A 85 0.74 11.17 -1.68
C VAL A 85 0.16 9.84 -1.19
N ILE A 86 -0.46 9.11 -2.10
CA ILE A 86 -0.95 7.75 -1.87
C ILE A 86 -0.11 6.79 -2.70
N LEU A 87 0.55 5.86 -2.04
CA LEU A 87 1.29 4.75 -2.62
C LEU A 87 0.40 3.49 -2.55
N TYR A 88 -0.30 3.23 -3.63
CA TYR A 88 -1.36 2.23 -3.70
C TYR A 88 -0.85 0.97 -4.40
N ASN A 89 -0.52 -0.07 -3.62
CA ASN A 89 -0.06 -1.33 -4.17
C ASN A 89 -1.25 -2.20 -4.55
N ILE A 90 -1.36 -2.53 -5.81
CA ILE A 90 -2.41 -3.40 -6.36
C ILE A 90 -1.87 -4.24 -7.52
N SER A 91 -2.48 -5.39 -7.73
CA SER A 91 -2.20 -6.25 -8.88
C SER A 91 -3.50 -6.87 -9.39
N TYR A 92 -3.41 -7.72 -10.40
CA TYR A 92 -4.55 -8.40 -11.00
C TYR A 92 -4.44 -9.91 -10.90
N GLY A 93 -5.57 -10.61 -10.91
CA GLY A 93 -5.69 -12.08 -10.93
C GLY A 93 -5.87 -12.65 -12.35
N ASN A 94 -5.81 -13.98 -12.47
CA ASN A 94 -6.20 -14.65 -13.70
C ASN A 94 -7.73 -14.66 -13.86
N GLU A 95 -8.40 -14.69 -12.73
CA GLU A 95 -9.86 -14.76 -12.62
C GLU A 95 -10.49 -13.39 -12.90
N ASN A 96 -9.79 -12.29 -12.52
CA ASN A 96 -10.19 -10.93 -12.82
C ASN A 96 -8.98 -10.11 -13.33
N PRO A 97 -8.61 -10.24 -14.62
CA PRO A 97 -7.41 -9.62 -15.16
C PRO A 97 -7.52 -8.11 -15.37
N ASN A 98 -8.73 -7.56 -15.38
CA ASN A 98 -8.98 -6.16 -15.69
C ASN A 98 -9.20 -5.28 -14.46
N ILE A 99 -9.48 -5.86 -13.29
CA ILE A 99 -9.92 -5.12 -12.10
C ILE A 99 -8.96 -3.99 -11.70
N MET A 100 -7.67 -4.23 -11.75
CA MET A 100 -6.66 -3.20 -11.44
C MET A 100 -6.77 -1.99 -12.37
N TRP A 101 -6.92 -2.22 -13.68
CA TRP A 101 -7.03 -1.15 -14.67
C TRP A 101 -8.33 -0.39 -14.55
N LEU A 102 -9.45 -1.11 -14.32
CA LEU A 102 -10.75 -0.51 -14.06
C LEU A 102 -10.72 0.35 -12.78
N THR A 103 -10.06 -0.13 -11.74
CA THR A 103 -9.88 0.61 -10.49
C THR A 103 -9.14 1.93 -10.73
N MET A 104 -8.02 1.91 -11.45
CA MET A 104 -7.26 3.13 -11.75
C MET A 104 -8.07 4.10 -12.62
N ALA A 105 -8.74 3.61 -13.65
CA ALA A 105 -9.61 4.44 -14.48
C ALA A 105 -10.77 5.06 -13.68
N ASN A 106 -11.36 4.28 -12.77
CA ASN A 106 -12.43 4.74 -11.90
C ASN A 106 -11.95 5.82 -10.92
N ILE A 107 -10.80 5.65 -10.26
CA ILE A 107 -10.21 6.67 -9.39
C ILE A 107 -10.01 7.98 -10.16
N ILE A 108 -9.43 7.93 -11.36
CA ILE A 108 -9.19 9.11 -12.19
C ILE A 108 -10.50 9.80 -12.57
N ASN A 109 -11.53 9.04 -12.95
CA ASN A 109 -12.77 9.60 -13.48
C ASN A 109 -13.75 10.07 -12.39
N SER A 110 -13.79 9.37 -11.25
CA SER A 110 -14.85 9.52 -10.24
C SER A 110 -14.39 10.17 -8.94
N THR A 111 -13.09 10.48 -8.78
CA THR A 111 -12.56 11.11 -7.57
C THR A 111 -11.77 12.39 -7.88
N LYS A 112 -11.30 13.08 -6.84
CA LYS A 112 -10.38 14.22 -6.96
C LYS A 112 -8.94 13.81 -7.30
N PHE A 113 -8.64 12.51 -7.34
CA PHE A 113 -7.30 11.98 -7.51
C PHE A 113 -6.98 11.63 -8.95
N MET A 114 -5.69 11.52 -9.22
CA MET A 114 -5.12 11.02 -10.46
C MET A 114 -3.92 10.13 -10.18
N VAL A 115 -3.60 9.28 -11.13
CA VAL A 115 -2.34 8.53 -11.14
C VAL A 115 -1.23 9.43 -11.67
N ALA A 116 -0.29 9.79 -10.81
CA ALA A 116 0.86 10.63 -11.17
C ALA A 116 2.02 9.80 -11.74
N ASP A 117 2.22 8.58 -11.25
CA ASP A 117 3.23 7.63 -11.74
C ASP A 117 2.82 6.19 -11.40
N CYS A 118 3.53 5.23 -12.01
CA CYS A 118 3.37 3.81 -11.73
C CYS A 118 4.75 3.17 -11.50
N ILE A 119 5.02 2.76 -10.27
CA ILE A 119 6.25 2.06 -9.90
C ILE A 119 6.06 0.58 -10.15
N ILE A 120 6.93 -0.01 -10.95
CA ILE A 120 6.96 -1.46 -11.17
C ILE A 120 7.76 -2.10 -10.05
N TRP A 121 7.08 -2.89 -9.22
CA TRP A 121 7.76 -3.72 -8.24
C TRP A 121 8.07 -5.09 -8.84
N LYS A 122 9.35 -5.35 -9.13
CA LYS A 122 9.85 -6.67 -9.49
C LYS A 122 10.13 -7.47 -8.21
N LYS A 123 9.46 -8.59 -8.08
CA LYS A 123 9.68 -9.56 -7.00
C LYS A 123 10.96 -10.36 -7.26
N ARG A 124 11.61 -10.83 -6.21
CA ARG A 124 12.81 -11.69 -6.34
C ARG A 124 12.49 -13.09 -6.86
N SER A 125 11.25 -13.55 -6.63
CA SER A 125 10.79 -14.85 -7.10
C SER A 125 9.32 -14.80 -7.49
N ALA A 126 8.90 -15.72 -8.34
CA ALA A 126 7.51 -15.89 -8.76
C ALA A 126 7.15 -17.37 -8.81
N LEU A 127 5.89 -17.69 -8.53
CA LEU A 127 5.36 -19.01 -8.82
C LEU A 127 5.27 -19.18 -10.35
N PRO A 128 5.92 -20.19 -10.93
CA PRO A 128 5.92 -20.38 -12.36
C PRO A 128 4.50 -20.68 -12.87
N ASN A 129 4.13 -20.04 -13.97
CA ASN A 129 2.93 -20.38 -14.69
C ASN A 129 3.32 -21.27 -15.90
N ASN A 130 3.44 -22.55 -15.64
CA ASN A 130 3.81 -23.58 -16.62
C ASN A 130 2.62 -24.42 -17.09
N VAL A 131 1.40 -24.09 -16.67
CA VAL A 131 0.17 -24.79 -17.02
C VAL A 131 -0.57 -24.12 -18.17
N SER A 132 -0.45 -22.79 -18.28
CA SER A 132 -1.11 -22.03 -19.35
C SER A 132 -0.14 -21.76 -20.49
N HIS A 133 -0.51 -22.16 -21.71
CA HIS A 133 0.30 -21.94 -22.93
C HIS A 133 0.39 -20.47 -23.36
N ASN A 134 -0.57 -19.64 -22.95
CA ASN A 134 -0.74 -18.25 -23.40
C ASN A 134 -0.58 -17.21 -22.26
N LYS A 135 -0.14 -17.61 -21.06
CA LYS A 135 0.02 -16.70 -19.93
C LYS A 135 1.44 -16.76 -19.38
N LEU A 136 2.04 -15.61 -19.18
CA LEU A 136 3.38 -15.49 -18.63
C LEU A 136 3.38 -15.72 -17.11
N THR A 137 4.54 -16.10 -16.57
CA THR A 137 4.81 -16.05 -15.13
C THR A 137 4.89 -14.59 -14.69
N ARG A 138 4.03 -14.20 -13.75
CA ARG A 138 3.99 -12.83 -13.24
C ARG A 138 4.98 -12.66 -12.10
N ILE A 139 5.99 -11.84 -12.33
CA ILE A 139 7.04 -11.51 -11.36
C ILE A 139 6.90 -10.07 -10.84
N THR A 140 5.97 -9.30 -11.38
CA THR A 140 5.77 -7.89 -11.03
C THR A 140 4.43 -7.65 -10.36
N GLU A 141 4.41 -6.66 -9.49
CA GLU A 141 3.22 -5.94 -9.03
C GLU A 141 3.40 -4.44 -9.26
N PHE A 142 2.37 -3.67 -9.00
CA PHE A 142 2.32 -2.25 -9.32
C PHE A 142 2.06 -1.44 -8.05
N VAL A 143 2.82 -0.37 -7.88
CA VAL A 143 2.53 0.64 -6.86
C VAL A 143 2.20 1.93 -7.60
N PHE A 144 0.93 2.29 -7.62
CA PHE A 144 0.49 3.54 -8.21
C PHE A 144 0.75 4.69 -7.26
N VAL A 145 1.43 5.72 -7.76
CA VAL A 145 1.64 6.98 -7.07
C VAL A 145 0.47 7.87 -7.42
N ILE A 146 -0.34 8.20 -6.43
CA ILE A 146 -1.60 8.90 -6.62
C ILE A 146 -1.57 10.19 -5.81
N CYS A 147 -1.95 11.31 -6.44
CA CYS A 147 -2.09 12.62 -5.82
C CYS A 147 -3.41 13.27 -6.22
N ARG A 148 -3.80 14.37 -5.56
CA ARG A 148 -4.94 15.16 -6.05
C ARG A 148 -4.61 15.76 -7.41
N LYS A 149 -5.59 15.88 -8.29
CA LYS A 149 -5.43 16.42 -9.66
C LYS A 149 -4.82 17.83 -9.66
N GLU A 150 -5.26 18.67 -8.74
CA GLU A 150 -4.76 20.03 -8.56
C GLU A 150 -3.32 20.10 -8.04
N GLU A 151 -2.87 19.06 -7.34
CA GLU A 151 -1.53 18.95 -6.75
C GLU A 151 -0.52 18.19 -7.64
N TYR A 152 -0.87 17.84 -8.88
CA TYR A 152 -0.01 17.03 -9.76
C TYR A 152 1.40 17.62 -9.96
N LYS A 153 1.54 18.94 -9.91
CA LYS A 153 2.84 19.62 -10.06
C LYS A 153 3.56 19.87 -8.73
N THR A 154 2.89 19.66 -7.61
CA THR A 154 3.37 20.07 -6.27
C THR A 154 3.39 18.95 -5.25
N PHE A 155 2.83 17.76 -5.55
CA PHE A 155 2.81 16.65 -4.60
C PHE A 155 4.23 16.30 -4.10
N ASN A 156 4.30 15.88 -2.86
CA ASN A 156 5.56 15.64 -2.16
C ASN A 156 6.33 14.46 -2.77
N SER A 157 7.62 14.68 -3.00
CA SER A 157 8.60 13.63 -3.26
C SER A 157 9.88 13.95 -2.49
N ASN A 158 10.73 12.95 -2.27
CA ASN A 158 11.98 13.12 -1.52
C ASN A 158 13.20 13.17 -2.45
N LYS A 159 13.00 13.55 -3.72
CA LYS A 159 14.11 13.72 -4.67
C LYS A 159 14.98 14.89 -4.25
N GLN A 160 16.28 14.63 -4.05
CA GLN A 160 17.23 15.64 -3.63
C GLN A 160 17.71 16.47 -4.83
N ILE A 161 18.04 17.75 -4.58
CA ILE A 161 18.67 18.62 -5.59
C ILE A 161 20.09 18.10 -5.82
N LYS A 162 20.40 17.72 -7.05
CA LYS A 162 21.73 17.28 -7.46
C LYS A 162 22.62 18.42 -7.91
N SER A 163 22.06 19.41 -8.58
CA SER A 163 22.76 20.61 -9.06
C SER A 163 21.78 21.72 -9.35
N VAL A 164 22.33 22.95 -9.48
CA VAL A 164 21.56 24.13 -9.88
C VAL A 164 22.25 24.71 -11.12
N SER A 165 21.47 25.07 -12.15
CA SER A 165 22.02 25.74 -13.35
C SER A 165 22.41 27.18 -13.06
N ASP A 166 23.18 27.80 -13.95
CA ASP A 166 23.55 29.21 -13.89
C ASP A 166 22.32 30.16 -13.90
N ARG A 167 21.18 29.67 -14.36
CA ARG A 167 19.90 30.39 -14.37
C ARG A 167 19.03 30.13 -13.16
N GLY A 168 19.55 29.45 -12.13
CA GLY A 168 18.85 29.12 -10.88
C GLY A 168 17.85 27.94 -10.99
N GLN A 169 17.90 27.14 -12.06
CA GLN A 169 17.03 25.97 -12.21
C GLN A 169 17.60 24.77 -11.45
N ASN A 170 16.80 24.17 -10.58
CA ASN A 170 17.16 22.94 -9.88
C ASN A 170 17.14 21.73 -10.79
N PHE A 171 18.16 20.91 -10.72
CA PHE A 171 18.20 19.55 -11.25
C PHE A 171 18.17 18.55 -10.10
N TYR A 172 17.30 17.56 -10.19
CA TYR A 172 17.10 16.57 -9.15
C TYR A 172 17.84 15.27 -9.46
N GLU A 173 18.01 14.45 -8.43
CA GLU A 173 18.53 13.10 -8.59
C GLU A 173 17.62 12.24 -9.49
N ASN A 174 18.22 11.22 -10.12
CA ASN A 174 17.52 10.33 -11.02
C ASN A 174 17.04 9.10 -10.24
N ILE A 175 15.74 9.04 -9.93
CA ILE A 175 15.10 7.91 -9.27
C ILE A 175 14.20 7.23 -10.30
N PHE A 176 14.37 5.92 -10.48
CA PHE A 176 13.58 5.15 -11.43
C PHE A 176 12.26 4.70 -10.81
N ASN A 177 11.22 4.63 -11.63
CA ASN A 177 9.93 4.03 -11.28
C ASN A 177 9.94 2.49 -11.40
N PHE A 178 11.07 1.88 -11.01
CA PHE A 178 11.30 0.46 -10.97
C PHE A 178 12.01 0.10 -9.67
N VAL A 179 11.43 -0.86 -8.93
CA VAL A 179 11.96 -1.32 -7.65
C VAL A 179 12.07 -2.84 -7.67
N GLU A 180 13.26 -3.36 -7.42
CA GLU A 180 13.42 -4.77 -7.08
C GLU A 180 13.43 -4.91 -5.55
N ALA A 181 12.52 -5.73 -5.02
CA ALA A 181 12.40 -5.96 -3.58
C ALA A 181 12.00 -7.40 -3.28
N LYS A 182 12.24 -7.85 -2.04
CA LYS A 182 11.76 -9.14 -1.54
C LYS A 182 10.24 -9.22 -1.68
N ASN A 183 9.71 -10.44 -1.80
CA ASN A 183 8.27 -10.65 -1.88
C ASN A 183 7.57 -10.32 -0.55
N ASN A 184 8.16 -10.77 0.56
CA ASN A 184 7.68 -10.58 1.92
C ASN A 184 8.85 -10.72 2.92
N ASP A 185 8.60 -10.52 4.21
CA ASP A 185 9.60 -10.65 5.30
C ASP A 185 9.62 -12.05 5.92
N GLY A 186 9.03 -13.02 5.29
CA GLY A 186 8.85 -14.37 5.78
C GLY A 186 7.38 -14.78 5.84
N SER A 187 7.12 -16.08 5.93
CA SER A 187 5.75 -16.58 5.96
C SER A 187 5.09 -16.28 7.31
N CYS A 188 4.01 -15.51 7.30
CA CYS A 188 3.06 -15.44 8.40
C CYS A 188 1.86 -16.34 8.07
N LYS A 189 1.46 -17.20 9.01
CA LYS A 189 0.28 -18.08 8.83
C LYS A 189 -1.03 -17.29 8.76
N LEU A 190 -1.08 -16.11 9.40
CA LEU A 190 -2.27 -15.27 9.49
C LEU A 190 -2.53 -14.49 8.19
N ASN A 191 -1.48 -14.13 7.45
CA ASN A 191 -1.62 -13.40 6.20
C ASN A 191 -0.46 -13.73 5.26
N LYS A 192 -0.76 -14.35 4.12
CA LYS A 192 0.22 -14.71 3.09
C LYS A 192 0.37 -13.64 2.00
N ALA A 193 -0.45 -12.60 2.04
CA ALA A 193 -0.49 -11.54 1.03
C ALA A 193 0.21 -10.27 1.49
N THR A 194 1.27 -10.39 2.30
CA THR A 194 2.05 -9.24 2.78
C THR A 194 3.16 -8.89 1.79
N TYR A 195 3.48 -7.60 1.70
CA TYR A 195 4.71 -7.13 1.08
C TYR A 195 5.87 -7.07 2.09
N SER A 196 7.09 -6.82 1.59
CA SER A 196 8.27 -6.78 2.45
C SER A 196 8.57 -5.38 2.99
N SER A 197 9.29 -5.32 4.13
CA SER A 197 9.87 -4.08 4.63
C SER A 197 10.87 -3.47 3.64
N ASP A 198 11.59 -4.28 2.86
CA ASP A 198 12.48 -3.83 1.78
C ASP A 198 11.74 -2.99 0.73
N LEU A 199 10.51 -3.37 0.34
CA LEU A 199 9.66 -2.55 -0.53
C LEU A 199 9.21 -1.27 0.16
N CYS A 200 8.69 -1.37 1.40
CA CYS A 200 8.23 -0.21 2.15
C CYS A 200 9.32 0.84 2.34
N GLU A 201 10.54 0.42 2.71
CA GLU A 201 11.68 1.31 2.90
C GLU A 201 12.00 2.09 1.62
N LYS A 202 12.04 1.40 0.47
CA LYS A 202 12.29 2.03 -0.83
C LYS A 202 11.21 3.03 -1.20
N LEU A 203 9.94 2.67 -1.02
CA LEU A 203 8.82 3.55 -1.33
C LEU A 203 8.78 4.78 -0.41
N LEU A 204 8.93 4.58 0.90
CA LEU A 204 8.94 5.68 1.85
C LEU A 204 10.16 6.59 1.66
N SER A 205 11.33 6.04 1.29
CA SER A 205 12.51 6.88 0.98
C SER A 205 12.29 7.80 -0.23
N MET A 206 11.39 7.43 -1.17
CA MET A 206 11.08 8.24 -2.34
C MET A 206 10.07 9.37 -2.05
N TYR A 207 9.17 9.17 -1.07
CA TYR A 207 8.02 10.08 -0.90
C TYR A 207 7.82 10.62 0.50
N ALA A 208 8.32 9.97 1.55
CA ALA A 208 8.19 10.46 2.92
C ALA A 208 9.32 11.44 3.27
N GLN A 209 8.95 12.59 3.80
CA GLN A 209 9.86 13.61 4.32
C GLN A 209 10.20 13.32 5.80
N PRO A 210 11.27 13.89 6.38
CA PRO A 210 11.51 13.80 7.81
C PRO A 210 10.27 14.20 8.62
N ASN A 211 9.93 13.41 9.65
CA ASN A 211 8.75 13.56 10.49
C ASN A 211 7.39 13.33 9.78
N SER A 212 7.38 12.74 8.60
CA SER A 212 6.13 12.35 7.93
C SER A 212 5.27 11.44 8.81
N ILE A 213 3.97 11.61 8.66
CA ILE A 213 2.96 10.73 9.22
C ILE A 213 2.47 9.83 8.09
N VAL A 214 2.63 8.53 8.27
CA VAL A 214 2.23 7.50 7.31
C VAL A 214 0.94 6.83 7.79
N TYR A 215 0.03 6.56 6.88
CA TYR A 215 -1.19 5.79 7.16
C TYR A 215 -1.25 4.56 6.28
N ASP A 216 -1.50 3.41 6.90
CA ASP A 216 -1.83 2.17 6.21
C ASP A 216 -3.25 1.72 6.58
N SER A 217 -4.15 1.80 5.62
CA SER A 217 -5.57 1.49 5.81
C SER A 217 -5.88 -0.01 5.84
N PHE A 218 -4.89 -0.85 5.48
CA PHE A 218 -4.97 -2.32 5.49
C PHE A 218 -3.66 -2.90 6.05
N MET A 219 -3.38 -2.54 7.31
CA MET A 219 -2.09 -2.76 7.97
C MET A 219 -1.63 -4.22 8.01
N GLY A 220 -2.58 -5.17 8.02
CA GLY A 220 -2.27 -6.60 8.05
C GLY A 220 -1.37 -6.96 9.22
N THR A 221 -0.22 -7.57 8.92
CA THR A 221 0.77 -8.01 9.91
C THR A 221 1.80 -6.95 10.31
N GLY A 222 1.54 -5.67 10.01
CA GLY A 222 2.30 -4.53 10.53
C GLY A 222 3.60 -4.20 9.81
N THR A 223 3.82 -4.64 8.59
CA THR A 223 5.07 -4.39 7.86
C THR A 223 5.35 -2.90 7.68
N THR A 224 4.32 -2.12 7.30
CA THR A 224 4.43 -0.65 7.19
C THR A 224 4.80 -0.01 8.54
N ALA A 225 4.18 -0.46 9.63
CA ALA A 225 4.41 0.07 10.97
C ALA A 225 5.86 -0.15 11.43
N ILE A 226 6.39 -1.37 11.24
CA ILE A 226 7.77 -1.70 11.59
C ILE A 226 8.76 -0.91 10.75
N THR A 227 8.48 -0.75 9.45
CA THR A 227 9.31 0.08 8.57
C THR A 227 9.32 1.53 9.01
N CYS A 228 8.16 2.09 9.38
CA CYS A 228 8.06 3.44 9.92
C CYS A 228 8.84 3.60 11.23
N GLU A 229 8.75 2.63 12.14
CA GLU A 229 9.55 2.62 13.38
C GLU A 229 11.05 2.61 13.08
N LYS A 230 11.50 1.80 12.12
CA LYS A 230 12.89 1.73 11.68
C LYS A 230 13.38 3.07 11.10
N MET A 231 12.56 3.72 10.29
CA MET A 231 12.90 4.96 9.59
C MET A 231 12.60 6.23 10.41
N GLY A 232 11.98 6.11 11.59
CA GLY A 232 11.69 7.25 12.47
C GLY A 232 10.41 8.02 12.10
N PHE A 233 9.51 7.42 11.30
CA PHE A 233 8.22 8.02 10.94
C PHE A 233 7.14 7.70 11.97
N THR A 234 6.14 8.58 12.08
CA THR A 234 4.89 8.26 12.78
C THR A 234 4.01 7.41 11.86
N CYS A 235 3.38 6.35 12.38
CA CYS A 235 2.51 5.49 11.59
C CYS A 235 1.19 5.22 12.31
N PHE A 236 0.11 5.31 11.55
CA PHE A 236 -1.21 4.86 11.93
C PHE A 236 -1.63 3.71 11.02
N GLY A 237 -2.20 2.65 11.58
CA GLY A 237 -2.64 1.49 10.81
C GLY A 237 -4.00 0.99 11.22
N SER A 238 -4.87 0.73 10.25
CA SER A 238 -6.17 0.08 10.47
C SER A 238 -6.12 -1.37 10.04
N GLU A 239 -6.68 -2.25 10.85
CA GLU A 239 -6.82 -3.68 10.55
C GLU A 239 -8.07 -4.23 11.23
N LEU A 240 -8.88 -4.96 10.47
CA LEU A 240 -10.11 -5.57 10.98
C LEU A 240 -9.82 -6.82 11.82
N SER A 241 -8.84 -7.60 11.43
CA SER A 241 -8.47 -8.83 12.14
C SER A 241 -7.75 -8.52 13.43
N LYS A 242 -8.40 -8.79 14.55
CA LYS A 242 -7.80 -8.67 15.89
C LYS A 242 -6.51 -9.51 16.02
N ALA A 243 -6.49 -10.71 15.46
CA ALA A 243 -5.32 -11.57 15.48
C ALA A 243 -4.12 -10.97 14.74
N GLN A 244 -4.36 -10.28 13.60
CA GLN A 244 -3.31 -9.57 12.87
C GLN A 244 -2.83 -8.33 13.61
N VAL A 245 -3.72 -7.60 14.29
CA VAL A 245 -3.33 -6.46 15.15
C VAL A 245 -2.43 -6.92 16.29
N GLU A 246 -2.85 -7.94 17.05
CA GLU A 246 -2.06 -8.51 18.15
C GLU A 246 -0.68 -9.01 17.65
N PHE A 247 -0.66 -9.65 16.48
CA PHE A 247 0.59 -10.09 15.86
C PHE A 247 1.50 -8.90 15.50
N SER A 248 0.93 -7.82 14.98
CA SER A 248 1.66 -6.61 14.60
C SER A 248 2.24 -5.88 15.80
N GLU A 249 1.49 -5.82 16.92
CA GLU A 249 1.95 -5.25 18.19
C GLU A 249 3.13 -6.03 18.74
N ASN A 250 3.02 -7.37 18.78
CA ASN A 250 4.11 -8.24 19.22
C ASN A 250 5.37 -8.08 18.37
N ARG A 251 5.23 -8.05 17.03
CA ARG A 251 6.36 -7.79 16.10
C ARG A 251 7.04 -6.45 16.38
N LEU A 252 6.27 -5.41 16.66
CA LEU A 252 6.80 -4.09 16.96
C LEU A 252 7.56 -4.10 18.29
N GLU A 253 7.04 -4.76 19.31
CA GLU A 253 7.73 -4.90 20.60
C GLU A 253 9.03 -5.69 20.45
N GLU A 254 9.03 -6.80 19.74
CA GLU A 254 10.24 -7.58 19.43
C GLU A 254 11.27 -6.74 18.67
N PHE A 255 10.83 -5.98 17.67
CA PHE A 255 11.71 -5.10 16.92
C PHE A 255 12.37 -4.05 17.82
N ARG A 256 11.63 -3.46 18.75
CA ARG A 256 12.16 -2.46 19.72
C ARG A 256 13.16 -3.07 20.69
N LYS A 257 12.87 -4.27 21.23
CA LYS A 257 13.78 -4.99 22.15
C LYS A 257 15.11 -5.36 21.47
N ASN A 258 15.08 -5.68 20.17
CA ASN A 258 16.29 -6.05 19.42
C ASN A 258 17.11 -4.82 18.97
N LYS A 259 16.62 -3.60 19.18
CA LYS A 259 17.29 -2.35 18.82
C LYS A 259 18.02 -1.71 20.01
N GLU A 260 17.69 -2.14 21.23
CA GLU A 260 18.41 -1.81 22.47
C GLU A 260 19.65 -2.69 22.65
#